data_b9de01fec1e100c254e16666c8240a3f
#
_entry.id   b9de01fec1e100c254e16666c8240a3f
#
_cell.length_a   1.000
_cell.length_b   1.000
_cell.length_c   1.000
_cell.angle_alpha   90.00
_cell.angle_beta   90.00
_cell.angle_gamma   90.00
#
_symmetry.space_group_name_H-M   'P 1'
#
loop_
_entity.id
_entity.type
_entity.pdbx_description
1 polymer ?
#
loop_
_entity_poly.entity_id
_entity_poly.type
_entity_poly.pdbx_seq_one_letter_code
_entity_poly.pdbx_strand_id
1 'polypeptide(L)'
;LDLVDAAARHDVSAEALFELAGSPHAPVWAEQAVDAFADAIVPGVAALLAALDPGLLVIGGHARPAHVRIARRLRASLRDDLPHLPCIEASRAGAHAVVQGAVELALAQPEASTRQV
;
A
#
# COMPACT_ATOMS: atom_id res chain seq x y z
N LEU A 1 -6.16 -9.09 -15.85
CA LEU A 1 -6.99 -9.42 -14.70
C LEU A 1 -6.67 -8.50 -13.53
N ASP A 2 -7.69 -7.95 -12.89
CA ASP A 2 -7.47 -7.22 -11.66
C ASP A 2 -7.27 -8.18 -10.47
N LEU A 3 -6.96 -7.60 -9.32
CA LEU A 3 -6.64 -8.37 -8.11
C LEU A 3 -7.82 -9.27 -7.67
N VAL A 4 -9.04 -8.74 -7.71
CA VAL A 4 -10.24 -9.45 -7.26
C VAL A 4 -10.55 -10.62 -8.21
N ASP A 5 -10.49 -10.39 -9.50
CA ASP A 5 -10.74 -11.42 -10.51
C ASP A 5 -9.68 -12.53 -10.45
N ALA A 6 -8.43 -12.16 -10.29
CA ALA A 6 -7.34 -13.13 -10.15
C ALA A 6 -7.49 -13.99 -8.89
N ALA A 7 -7.84 -13.36 -7.77
CA ALA A 7 -8.07 -14.08 -6.52
C ALA A 7 -9.21 -15.08 -6.66
N ALA A 8 -10.32 -14.67 -7.25
CA ALA A 8 -11.48 -15.54 -7.47
C ALA A 8 -11.13 -16.70 -8.41
N ARG A 9 -10.42 -16.43 -9.50
CA ARG A 9 -10.06 -17.45 -10.49
C ARG A 9 -9.16 -18.54 -9.90
N HIS A 10 -8.25 -18.17 -9.01
CA HIS A 10 -7.30 -19.09 -8.38
C HIS A 10 -7.73 -19.57 -7.00
N ASP A 11 -8.95 -19.24 -6.58
CA ASP A 11 -9.55 -19.64 -5.31
C ASP A 11 -8.66 -19.29 -4.12
N VAL A 12 -8.17 -18.06 -4.09
CA VAL A 12 -7.41 -17.52 -2.97
C VAL A 12 -8.02 -16.20 -2.51
N SER A 13 -7.76 -15.82 -1.27
CA SER A 13 -8.14 -14.48 -0.79
C SER A 13 -7.21 -13.42 -1.38
N ALA A 14 -7.66 -12.16 -1.36
CA ALA A 14 -6.81 -11.05 -1.77
C ALA A 14 -5.55 -10.98 -0.88
N GLU A 15 -5.70 -11.24 0.40
CA GLU A 15 -4.60 -11.27 1.35
C GLU A 15 -3.56 -12.33 0.97
N ALA A 16 -4.02 -13.55 0.68
CA ALA A 16 -3.15 -14.63 0.25
C ALA A 16 -2.46 -14.31 -1.08
N LEU A 17 -3.15 -13.59 -1.97
CA LEU A 17 -2.58 -13.19 -3.24
C LEU A 17 -1.40 -12.23 -3.05
N PHE A 18 -1.52 -11.25 -2.16
CA PHE A 18 -0.40 -10.35 -1.84
C PHE A 18 0.79 -11.12 -1.26
N GLU A 19 0.54 -12.09 -0.39
CA GLU A 19 1.59 -12.94 0.16
C GLU A 19 2.29 -13.76 -0.92
N LEU A 20 1.52 -14.36 -1.82
CA LEU A 20 2.07 -15.12 -2.95
C LEU A 20 2.93 -14.24 -3.85
N ALA A 21 2.45 -13.05 -4.19
CA ALA A 21 3.17 -12.13 -5.06
C ALA A 21 4.47 -11.62 -4.43
N GLY A 22 4.54 -11.56 -3.10
CA GLY A 22 5.73 -11.17 -2.36
C GLY A 22 6.70 -12.30 -2.06
N SER A 23 6.36 -13.55 -2.40
CA SER A 23 7.20 -14.71 -2.10
C SER A 23 8.35 -14.84 -3.10
N PRO A 24 9.46 -15.53 -2.73
CA PRO A 24 10.59 -15.74 -3.64
C PRO A 24 10.24 -16.49 -4.93
N HIS A 25 9.22 -17.36 -4.88
CA HIS A 25 8.77 -18.16 -6.01
C HIS A 25 7.36 -17.76 -6.42
N ALA A 26 7.10 -16.46 -6.51
CA ALA A 26 5.79 -15.94 -6.84
C ALA A 26 5.31 -16.43 -8.22
N PRO A 27 4.08 -16.95 -8.32
CA PRO A 27 3.52 -17.27 -9.63
C PRO A 27 3.28 -15.99 -10.44
N VAL A 28 3.49 -16.08 -11.75
CA VAL A 28 3.37 -14.92 -12.65
C VAL A 28 1.99 -14.28 -12.56
N TRP A 29 0.93 -15.09 -12.46
CA TRP A 29 -0.43 -14.54 -12.37
C TRP A 29 -0.65 -13.70 -11.12
N ALA A 30 -0.01 -14.06 -10.00
CA ALA A 30 -0.10 -13.27 -8.76
C ALA A 30 0.66 -11.95 -8.91
N GLU A 31 1.83 -11.99 -9.50
CA GLU A 31 2.61 -10.80 -9.78
C GLU A 31 1.88 -9.83 -10.71
N GLN A 32 1.27 -10.35 -11.76
CA GLN A 32 0.48 -9.53 -12.71
C GLN A 32 -0.73 -8.91 -12.04
N ALA A 33 -1.40 -9.64 -11.13
CA ALA A 33 -2.53 -9.12 -10.39
C ALA A 33 -2.13 -7.96 -9.47
N VAL A 34 -0.98 -8.06 -8.82
CA VAL A 34 -0.46 -6.98 -7.97
C VAL A 34 -0.03 -5.78 -8.82
N ASP A 35 0.54 -6.00 -10.00
CA ASP A 35 0.84 -4.91 -10.93
C ASP A 35 -0.42 -4.17 -11.35
N ALA A 36 -1.49 -4.88 -11.65
CA ALA A 36 -2.79 -4.26 -11.99
C ALA A 36 -3.35 -3.47 -10.81
N PHE A 37 -3.22 -3.99 -9.59
CA PHE A 37 -3.61 -3.27 -8.39
C PHE A 37 -2.79 -1.97 -8.23
N ALA A 38 -1.48 -2.05 -8.38
CA ALA A 38 -0.62 -0.86 -8.28
C ALA A 38 -0.99 0.19 -9.33
N ASP A 39 -1.22 -0.23 -10.56
CA ASP A 39 -1.63 0.67 -11.64
C ASP A 39 -2.97 1.33 -11.33
N ALA A 40 -3.92 0.61 -10.74
CA ALA A 40 -5.24 1.11 -10.41
C ALA A 40 -5.20 2.19 -9.33
N ILE A 41 -4.24 2.13 -8.40
CA ILE A 41 -4.14 3.13 -7.33
C ILE A 41 -3.29 4.36 -7.71
N VAL A 42 -2.58 4.31 -8.83
CA VAL A 42 -1.71 5.42 -9.27
C VAL A 42 -2.42 6.78 -9.29
N PRO A 43 -3.62 6.94 -9.88
CA PRO A 43 -4.27 8.26 -9.90
C PRO A 43 -4.56 8.82 -8.52
N GLY A 44 -5.03 7.98 -7.59
CA GLY A 44 -5.30 8.39 -6.22
C GLY A 44 -4.04 8.76 -5.46
N VAL A 45 -3.00 7.94 -5.61
CA VAL A 45 -1.70 8.21 -4.98
C VAL A 45 -1.10 9.49 -5.54
N ALA A 46 -1.14 9.69 -6.86
CA ALA A 46 -0.64 10.89 -7.50
C ALA A 46 -1.32 12.15 -6.95
N ALA A 47 -2.63 12.11 -6.79
CA ALA A 47 -3.39 13.23 -6.25
C ALA A 47 -3.00 13.55 -4.80
N LEU A 48 -2.83 12.54 -3.96
CA LEU A 48 -2.39 12.72 -2.58
C LEU A 48 -0.98 13.28 -2.48
N LEU A 49 -0.06 12.76 -3.29
CA LEU A 49 1.33 13.21 -3.29
C LEU A 49 1.44 14.66 -3.77
N ALA A 50 0.66 15.03 -4.79
CA ALA A 50 0.64 16.40 -5.29
C ALA A 50 0.06 17.38 -4.26
N ALA A 51 -0.96 16.96 -3.52
CA ALA A 51 -1.62 17.82 -2.53
C ALA A 51 -0.80 17.98 -1.25
N LEU A 52 -0.14 16.92 -0.79
CA LEU A 52 0.49 16.86 0.52
C LEU A 52 2.02 16.96 0.48
N ASP A 53 2.63 16.64 -0.66
CA ASP A 53 4.09 16.58 -0.85
C ASP A 53 4.81 15.89 0.32
N PRO A 54 4.43 14.65 0.67
CA PRO A 54 5.02 13.95 1.81
C PRO A 54 6.43 13.46 1.49
N GLY A 55 7.26 13.35 2.52
CA GLY A 55 8.59 12.74 2.39
C GLY A 55 8.58 11.22 2.45
N LEU A 56 7.49 10.63 2.92
CA LEU A 56 7.38 9.19 3.14
C LEU A 56 5.98 8.68 2.77
N LEU A 57 5.94 7.60 2.01
CA LEU A 57 4.74 6.84 1.71
C LEU A 57 4.91 5.44 2.27
N VAL A 58 3.96 4.98 3.07
CA VAL A 58 4.04 3.68 3.74
C VAL A 58 2.98 2.74 3.18
N ILE A 59 3.41 1.55 2.78
CA ILE A 59 2.53 0.47 2.32
C ILE A 59 2.28 -0.46 3.50
N GLY A 60 1.05 -0.51 3.96
CA GLY A 60 0.65 -1.29 5.13
C GLY A 60 -0.46 -2.29 4.85
N GLY A 61 -0.95 -2.89 5.94
CA GLY A 61 -2.05 -3.84 5.87
C GLY A 61 -1.71 -5.08 5.05
N HIS A 62 -2.71 -5.59 4.36
CA HIS A 62 -2.58 -6.84 3.60
C HIS A 62 -1.69 -6.71 2.35
N ALA A 63 -1.45 -5.51 1.86
CA ALA A 63 -0.57 -5.27 0.72
C ALA A 63 0.91 -5.31 1.08
N ARG A 64 1.25 -5.25 2.36
CA ARG A 64 2.63 -5.20 2.85
C ARG A 64 3.56 -6.29 2.29
N PRO A 65 3.15 -7.56 2.19
CA PRO A 65 4.04 -8.59 1.63
C PRO A 65 4.51 -8.31 0.21
N ALA A 66 3.71 -7.60 -0.58
CA ALA A 66 4.03 -7.25 -1.97
C ALA A 66 4.59 -5.82 -2.11
N HIS A 67 5.04 -5.18 -1.02
CA HIS A 67 5.42 -3.77 -1.02
C HIS A 67 6.53 -3.43 -2.00
N VAL A 68 7.52 -4.31 -2.18
CA VAL A 68 8.63 -4.05 -3.11
C VAL A 68 8.12 -3.90 -4.54
N ARG A 69 7.23 -4.79 -4.94
CA ARG A 69 6.64 -4.77 -6.28
C ARG A 69 5.75 -3.56 -6.49
N ILE A 70 4.89 -3.27 -5.50
CA ILE A 70 4.01 -2.10 -5.54
C ILE A 70 4.83 -0.81 -5.60
N ALA A 71 5.84 -0.68 -4.76
CA ALA A 71 6.70 0.50 -4.74
C ALA A 71 7.41 0.73 -6.06
N ARG A 72 7.95 -0.34 -6.65
CA ARG A 72 8.64 -0.26 -7.94
C ARG A 72 7.69 0.22 -9.04
N ARG A 73 6.47 -0.31 -9.05
CA ARG A 73 5.46 0.05 -10.04
C ARG A 73 5.01 1.50 -9.87
N LEU A 74 4.78 1.93 -8.64
CA LEU A 74 4.40 3.30 -8.35
C LEU A 74 5.49 4.29 -8.75
N ARG A 75 6.74 4.00 -8.42
CA ARG A 75 7.85 4.87 -8.82
C ARG A 75 7.96 5.00 -10.33
N ALA A 76 7.83 3.88 -11.05
CA ALA A 76 7.90 3.90 -12.51
C ALA A 76 6.77 4.73 -13.13
N SER A 77 5.57 4.65 -12.56
CA SER A 77 4.39 5.35 -13.08
C SER A 77 4.37 6.84 -12.71
N LEU A 78 4.92 7.22 -11.56
CA LEU A 78 4.84 8.58 -11.03
C LEU A 78 6.07 9.44 -11.30
N ARG A 79 7.14 8.84 -11.77
CA ARG A 79 8.44 9.51 -11.95
C ARG A 79 8.35 10.77 -12.80
N ASP A 80 7.60 10.71 -13.90
CA ASP A 80 7.53 11.79 -14.86
C ASP A 80 6.48 12.85 -14.50
N ASP A 81 5.55 12.52 -13.60
CA ASP A 81 4.42 13.37 -13.28
C ASP A 81 4.66 14.25 -12.04
N LEU A 82 5.62 13.88 -11.19
CA LEU A 82 5.88 14.56 -9.93
C LEU A 82 7.33 15.01 -9.84
N PRO A 83 7.57 16.25 -9.34
CA PRO A 83 8.94 16.77 -9.22
C PRO A 83 9.77 16.00 -8.19
N HIS A 84 9.12 15.52 -7.14
CA HIS A 84 9.76 14.76 -6.07
C HIS A 84 8.92 13.54 -5.71
N LEU A 85 9.56 12.37 -5.65
CA LEU A 85 8.92 11.16 -5.16
C LEU A 85 9.32 10.95 -3.70
N PRO A 86 8.37 10.56 -2.84
CA PRO A 86 8.68 10.21 -1.46
C PRO A 86 9.47 8.90 -1.39
N CYS A 87 10.12 8.65 -0.25
CA CYS A 87 10.54 7.31 0.08
C CYS A 87 9.30 6.42 0.22
N ILE A 88 9.36 5.21 -0.31
CA ILE A 88 8.27 4.25 -0.21
C ILE A 88 8.76 3.06 0.59
N GLU A 89 8.14 2.80 1.72
CA GLU A 89 8.55 1.76 2.65
C GLU A 89 7.37 0.88 3.07
N ALA A 90 7.68 -0.31 3.56
CA ALA A 90 6.69 -1.18 4.16
C ALA A 90 6.41 -0.76 5.61
N SER A 91 5.15 -0.89 6.02
CA SER A 91 4.77 -0.71 7.42
C SER A 91 5.45 -1.77 8.29
N ARG A 92 5.90 -1.38 9.47
CA ARG A 92 6.46 -2.30 10.47
C ARG A 92 5.37 -2.98 11.29
N ALA A 93 4.16 -2.44 11.29
CA ALA A 93 3.05 -2.95 12.10
C ALA A 93 2.34 -4.16 11.48
N GLY A 94 2.57 -4.45 10.19
CA GLY A 94 1.96 -5.59 9.51
C GLY A 94 0.44 -5.46 9.41
N ALA A 95 -0.26 -6.58 9.54
CA ALA A 95 -1.72 -6.63 9.40
C ALA A 95 -2.47 -5.89 10.52
N HIS A 96 -1.82 -5.59 11.64
CA HIS A 96 -2.41 -4.89 12.78
C HIS A 96 -2.12 -3.39 12.77
N ALA A 97 -1.63 -2.85 11.65
CA ALA A 97 -1.21 -1.46 11.54
C ALA A 97 -2.28 -0.46 11.94
N VAL A 98 -3.53 -0.69 11.53
CA VAL A 98 -4.64 0.23 11.81
C VAL A 98 -4.93 0.30 13.32
N VAL A 99 -5.02 -0.85 13.97
CA VAL A 99 -5.28 -0.92 15.42
C VAL A 99 -4.13 -0.31 16.20
N GLN A 100 -2.90 -0.65 15.86
CA GLN A 100 -1.71 -0.13 16.51
C GLN A 100 -1.59 1.38 16.34
N GLY A 101 -1.82 1.89 15.13
CA GLY A 101 -1.81 3.32 14.86
C GLY A 101 -2.89 4.08 15.63
N ALA A 102 -4.09 3.50 15.76
CA ALA A 102 -5.17 4.10 16.54
C ALA A 102 -4.80 4.22 18.02
N VAL A 103 -4.17 3.19 18.59
CA VAL A 103 -3.71 3.21 19.98
C VAL A 103 -2.64 4.29 20.18
N GLU A 104 -1.65 4.36 19.31
CA GLU A 104 -0.59 5.35 19.41
C GLU A 104 -1.12 6.78 19.30
N LEU A 105 -2.07 7.01 18.41
CA LEU A 105 -2.70 8.33 18.25
C LEU A 105 -3.46 8.73 19.52
N ALA A 106 -4.21 7.81 20.11
CA ALA A 106 -4.95 8.07 21.34
C ALA A 106 -4.02 8.40 22.52
N LEU A 107 -2.89 7.72 22.62
CA LEU A 107 -1.90 7.97 23.67
C LEU A 107 -1.13 9.27 23.46
N ALA A 108 -0.87 9.63 22.20
CA ALA A 108 -0.07 10.83 21.87
C ALA A 108 -0.86 12.13 21.97
N GLN A 109 -2.20 12.10 21.79
CA GLN A 109 -3.03 13.30 21.68
C GLN A 109 -4.29 13.28 22.56
N PRO A 110 -4.20 12.93 23.85
CA PRO A 110 -5.39 12.90 24.70
C PRO A 110 -6.06 14.27 24.85
N GLU A 111 -5.28 15.35 24.93
CA GLU A 111 -5.79 16.71 25.09
C GLU A 111 -6.36 17.27 23.79
N ALA A 112 -5.75 16.92 22.66
CA ALA A 112 -6.25 17.35 21.36
C ALA A 112 -7.64 16.79 21.08
N SER A 113 -7.92 15.54 21.47
CA SER A 113 -9.25 14.96 21.38
C SER A 113 -10.29 15.72 22.21
N THR A 114 -9.92 16.19 23.38
CA THR A 114 -10.80 16.95 24.27
C THR A 114 -11.17 18.30 23.66
N ARG A 115 -10.25 18.95 22.96
CA ARG A 115 -10.47 20.25 22.35
C ARG A 115 -11.41 20.21 21.15
N GLN A 116 -11.58 19.07 20.54
CA GLN A 116 -12.45 18.90 19.37
C GLN A 116 -13.92 18.70 19.71
N VAL A 117 -14.25 18.61 20.95
CA VAL A 117 -15.62 18.41 21.43
C VAL A 117 -16.43 19.76 21.52
#